data_6ec4f59db47b3615b9a86f0780f59b53
#
_entry.id   6ec4f59db47b3615b9a86f0780f59b53
#
_cell.length_a   1.000
_cell.length_b   1.000
_cell.length_c   1.000
_cell.angle_alpha   90.00
_cell.angle_beta   90.00
_cell.angle_gamma   90.00
#
_symmetry.space_group_name_H-M   'P 1'
#
loop_
_entity.id
_entity.type
_entity.pdbx_description
1 polymer ?
#
loop_
_entity_poly.entity_id
_entity_poly.type
_entity_poly.pdbx_seq_one_letter_code
_entity_poly.pdbx_strand_id
1 'polypeptide(L)'
;GKVLLEGEAVSQQHGRALRALRRKVGMIFQNYNLVYSLSVLQNVLHGRLGYMSGLKGIFGLYSEADKRQALDLLEELGLGEFSYNRASDLSGGQKQRVGIARAIMQGPKLLLCDEPIASLDPSSSKTIMDLLRSMTRKRNIACIVNLHQLDVALQYSTRIIGLSKGEIVFDGPPQQLDDETIQRIYGTTRENLMLGGKDHA
;
A
#
# COMPACT_ATOMS: atom_id res chain seq x y z
N GLY A 1 -8.41 2.73 22.63
CA GLY A 1 -9.22 3.11 21.47
C GLY A 1 -9.95 1.91 20.87
N LYS A 2 -10.91 2.16 19.99
CA LYS A 2 -11.62 1.12 19.24
C LYS A 2 -11.34 1.30 17.76
N VAL A 3 -11.01 0.20 17.06
CA VAL A 3 -10.91 0.16 15.62
C VAL A 3 -12.08 -0.65 15.09
N LEU A 4 -12.87 -0.04 14.21
CA LEU A 4 -14.00 -0.68 13.54
C LEU A 4 -13.71 -0.82 12.06
N LEU A 5 -13.98 -1.99 11.50
CA LEU A 5 -13.97 -2.23 10.06
C LEU A 5 -15.36 -2.75 9.64
N GLU A 6 -16.05 -2.02 8.78
CA GLU A 6 -17.45 -2.31 8.41
C GLU A 6 -18.38 -2.50 9.62
N GLY A 7 -18.18 -1.71 10.68
CA GLY A 7 -18.97 -1.79 11.92
C GLY A 7 -18.52 -2.87 12.91
N GLU A 8 -17.61 -3.78 12.53
CA GLU A 8 -17.10 -4.84 13.40
C GLU A 8 -15.85 -4.38 14.17
N ALA A 9 -15.83 -4.56 15.49
CA ALA A 9 -14.68 -4.22 16.33
C ALA A 9 -13.54 -5.22 16.09
N VAL A 10 -12.41 -4.73 15.57
CA VAL A 10 -11.24 -5.56 15.22
C VAL A 10 -10.67 -6.29 16.44
N SER A 11 -10.62 -5.61 17.60
CA SER A 11 -10.08 -6.16 18.86
C SER A 11 -10.90 -7.31 19.46
N GLN A 12 -12.14 -7.48 19.03
CA GLN A 12 -13.04 -8.52 19.52
C GLN A 12 -13.05 -9.77 18.62
N GLN A 13 -12.36 -9.73 17.49
CA GLN A 13 -12.35 -10.83 16.55
C GLN A 13 -11.22 -11.82 16.84
N HIS A 14 -11.54 -13.12 16.82
CA HIS A 14 -10.59 -14.21 17.08
C HIS A 14 -10.74 -15.34 16.02
N GLY A 15 -9.71 -16.15 15.86
CA GLY A 15 -9.74 -17.35 15.05
C GLY A 15 -10.20 -17.12 13.62
N ARG A 16 -11.28 -17.77 13.20
CA ARG A 16 -11.82 -17.69 11.84
C ARG A 16 -12.37 -16.30 11.51
N ALA A 17 -13.02 -15.62 12.46
CA ALA A 17 -13.57 -14.28 12.27
C ALA A 17 -12.45 -13.26 12.05
N LEU A 18 -11.38 -13.30 12.84
CA LEU A 18 -10.20 -12.46 12.64
C LEU A 18 -9.55 -12.70 11.27
N ARG A 19 -9.44 -13.97 10.83
CA ARG A 19 -8.94 -14.31 9.50
C ARG A 19 -9.82 -13.73 8.38
N ALA A 20 -11.15 -13.79 8.54
CA ALA A 20 -12.09 -13.21 7.60
C ALA A 20 -11.97 -11.67 7.53
N LEU A 21 -11.80 -11.02 8.68
CA LEU A 21 -11.59 -9.58 8.77
C LEU A 21 -10.25 -9.16 8.13
N ARG A 22 -9.15 -9.88 8.42
CA ARG A 22 -7.83 -9.62 7.82
C ARG A 22 -7.83 -9.73 6.30
N ARG A 23 -8.67 -10.58 5.71
CA ARG A 23 -8.83 -10.65 4.24
C ARG A 23 -9.38 -9.36 3.64
N LYS A 24 -10.14 -8.56 4.41
CA LYS A 24 -10.67 -7.27 3.97
C LYS A 24 -9.64 -6.15 3.99
N VAL A 25 -8.46 -6.36 4.59
CA VAL A 25 -7.39 -5.37 4.73
C VAL A 25 -6.15 -5.85 3.98
N GLY A 26 -5.79 -5.17 2.92
CA GLY A 26 -4.50 -5.35 2.24
C GLY A 26 -3.45 -4.46 2.88
N MET A 27 -2.19 -4.89 2.87
CA MET A 27 -1.08 -4.10 3.39
C MET A 27 0.07 -4.01 2.40
N ILE A 28 0.55 -2.80 2.17
CA ILE A 28 1.73 -2.48 1.38
C ILE A 28 2.79 -1.96 2.34
N PHE A 29 3.95 -2.60 2.33
CA PHE A 29 5.03 -2.35 3.28
C PHE A 29 6.15 -1.53 2.63
N GLN A 30 6.87 -0.76 3.41
CA GLN A 30 8.06 -0.02 3.00
C GLN A 30 9.13 -0.92 2.38
N ASN A 31 9.40 -2.10 2.97
CA ASN A 31 10.41 -3.04 2.52
C ASN A 31 9.88 -4.14 1.57
N TYR A 32 8.80 -3.86 0.83
CA TYR A 32 8.14 -4.75 -0.13
C TYR A 32 7.63 -6.08 0.44
N ASN A 33 8.31 -6.69 1.40
CA ASN A 33 8.05 -8.00 2.04
C ASN A 33 7.81 -9.13 1.01
N LEU A 34 8.60 -9.15 -0.08
CA LEU A 34 8.56 -10.18 -1.10
C LEU A 34 9.40 -11.39 -0.69
N VAL A 35 9.00 -12.55 -1.15
CA VAL A 35 9.84 -13.75 -1.11
C VAL A 35 10.73 -13.72 -2.35
N TYR A 36 11.97 -13.29 -2.18
CA TYR A 36 12.90 -12.98 -3.27
C TYR A 36 13.29 -14.20 -4.12
N SER A 37 13.27 -15.40 -3.55
CA SER A 37 13.55 -16.66 -4.26
C SER A 37 12.40 -17.13 -5.15
N LEU A 38 11.20 -16.59 -4.97
CA LEU A 38 10.02 -16.94 -5.75
C LEU A 38 9.86 -16.01 -6.95
N SER A 39 9.07 -16.46 -7.94
CA SER A 39 8.71 -15.62 -9.07
C SER A 39 7.77 -14.48 -8.67
N VAL A 40 7.70 -13.46 -9.53
CA VAL A 40 6.76 -12.33 -9.40
C VAL A 40 5.33 -12.84 -9.28
N LEU A 41 4.92 -13.73 -10.18
CA LEU A 41 3.59 -14.34 -10.17
C LEU A 41 3.30 -15.06 -8.84
N GLN A 42 4.24 -15.86 -8.34
CA GLN A 42 4.06 -16.55 -7.05
C GLN A 42 3.90 -15.57 -5.88
N ASN A 43 4.67 -14.48 -5.87
CA ASN A 43 4.51 -13.43 -4.85
C ASN A 43 3.12 -12.79 -4.89
N VAL A 44 2.58 -12.51 -6.08
CA VAL A 44 1.21 -11.96 -6.23
C VAL A 44 0.16 -12.97 -5.75
N LEU A 45 0.30 -14.24 -6.14
CA LEU A 45 -0.59 -15.32 -5.73
C LEU A 45 -0.66 -15.51 -4.21
N HIS A 46 0.39 -15.14 -3.45
CA HIS A 46 0.35 -15.14 -1.98
C HIS A 46 -0.78 -14.26 -1.40
N GLY A 47 -1.28 -13.27 -2.14
CA GLY A 47 -2.48 -12.52 -1.76
C GLY A 47 -3.71 -13.42 -1.56
N ARG A 48 -3.76 -14.61 -2.19
CA ARG A 48 -4.88 -15.56 -2.05
C ARG A 48 -4.75 -16.54 -0.90
N LEU A 49 -3.60 -16.61 -0.22
CA LEU A 49 -3.36 -17.57 0.89
C LEU A 49 -4.42 -17.50 1.98
N GLY A 50 -4.94 -16.29 2.26
CA GLY A 50 -6.01 -16.10 3.23
C GLY A 50 -7.29 -16.89 2.93
N TYR A 51 -7.54 -17.25 1.66
CA TYR A 51 -8.74 -17.96 1.17
C TYR A 51 -8.54 -19.47 1.01
N MET A 52 -7.31 -19.94 1.11
CA MET A 52 -6.96 -21.35 0.89
C MET A 52 -7.01 -22.14 2.18
N SER A 53 -7.26 -23.46 2.08
CA SER A 53 -7.01 -24.37 3.18
C SER A 53 -5.50 -24.49 3.44
N GLY A 54 -5.10 -24.81 4.68
CA GLY A 54 -3.69 -24.86 5.05
C GLY A 54 -2.86 -25.77 4.12
N LEU A 55 -3.36 -26.99 3.80
CA LEU A 55 -2.66 -27.91 2.90
C LEU A 55 -2.48 -27.32 1.49
N LYS A 56 -3.56 -26.78 0.89
CA LYS A 56 -3.45 -26.16 -0.45
C LYS A 56 -2.47 -24.98 -0.46
N GLY A 57 -2.46 -24.17 0.62
CA GLY A 57 -1.54 -23.05 0.75
C GLY A 57 -0.08 -23.47 0.84
N ILE A 58 0.23 -24.54 1.60
CA ILE A 58 1.59 -25.08 1.75
C ILE A 58 2.13 -25.58 0.40
N PHE A 59 1.29 -26.30 -0.38
CA PHE A 59 1.67 -26.82 -1.70
C PHE A 59 1.52 -25.80 -2.84
N GLY A 60 1.10 -24.57 -2.59
CA GLY A 60 0.93 -23.55 -3.63
C GLY A 60 -0.10 -23.92 -4.71
N LEU A 61 -1.15 -24.65 -4.34
CA LEU A 61 -2.16 -25.15 -5.29
C LEU A 61 -3.22 -24.07 -5.57
N TYR A 62 -2.83 -23.04 -6.31
CA TYR A 62 -3.72 -21.97 -6.75
C TYR A 62 -4.61 -22.42 -7.91
N SER A 63 -5.85 -21.88 -7.96
CA SER A 63 -6.76 -22.14 -9.07
C SER A 63 -6.29 -21.45 -10.36
N GLU A 64 -6.72 -21.97 -11.52
CA GLU A 64 -6.44 -21.31 -12.81
C GLU A 64 -7.06 -19.90 -12.87
N ALA A 65 -8.19 -19.68 -12.20
CA ALA A 65 -8.81 -18.36 -12.07
C ALA A 65 -7.91 -17.40 -11.28
N ASP A 66 -7.31 -17.84 -10.15
CA ASP A 66 -6.38 -17.01 -9.39
C ASP A 66 -5.11 -16.68 -10.19
N LYS A 67 -4.59 -17.65 -10.97
CA LYS A 67 -3.42 -17.44 -11.81
C LYS A 67 -3.70 -16.41 -12.91
N ARG A 68 -4.84 -16.49 -13.59
CA ARG A 68 -5.26 -15.52 -14.61
C ARG A 68 -5.41 -14.14 -13.99
N GLN A 69 -6.13 -14.03 -12.86
CA GLN A 69 -6.29 -12.76 -12.16
C GLN A 69 -4.96 -12.13 -11.74
N ALA A 70 -3.99 -12.94 -11.31
CA ALA A 70 -2.66 -12.47 -10.95
C ALA A 70 -1.88 -11.95 -12.18
N LEU A 71 -1.97 -12.65 -13.32
CA LEU A 71 -1.36 -12.21 -14.59
C LEU A 71 -2.01 -10.90 -15.08
N ASP A 72 -3.34 -10.81 -15.08
CA ASP A 72 -4.06 -9.58 -15.45
C ASP A 72 -3.65 -8.39 -14.58
N LEU A 73 -3.47 -8.60 -13.26
CA LEU A 73 -2.97 -7.58 -12.36
C LEU A 73 -1.53 -7.17 -12.67
N LEU A 74 -0.67 -8.12 -13.03
CA LEU A 74 0.71 -7.85 -13.41
C LEU A 74 0.77 -7.05 -14.72
N GLU A 75 -0.04 -7.39 -15.72
CA GLU A 75 -0.18 -6.61 -16.95
C GLU A 75 -0.63 -5.18 -16.66
N GLU A 76 -1.69 -5.01 -15.84
CA GLU A 76 -2.22 -3.69 -15.46
C GLU A 76 -1.18 -2.82 -14.73
N LEU A 77 -0.23 -3.43 -14.03
CA LEU A 77 0.87 -2.76 -13.32
C LEU A 77 2.16 -2.64 -14.15
N GLY A 78 2.12 -3.02 -15.44
CA GLY A 78 3.27 -2.98 -16.34
C GLY A 78 4.40 -3.93 -15.92
N LEU A 79 4.04 -5.12 -15.44
CA LEU A 79 4.94 -6.19 -14.99
C LEU A 79 4.71 -7.51 -15.72
N GLY A 80 3.90 -7.54 -16.81
CA GLY A 80 3.54 -8.76 -17.51
C GLY A 80 4.76 -9.57 -17.96
N GLU A 81 5.72 -8.91 -18.61
CA GLU A 81 6.97 -9.53 -19.08
C GLU A 81 7.85 -10.10 -17.95
N PHE A 82 7.71 -9.58 -16.71
CA PHE A 82 8.47 -10.02 -15.54
C PHE A 82 7.78 -11.12 -14.72
N SER A 83 6.59 -11.58 -15.13
CA SER A 83 5.72 -12.48 -14.33
C SER A 83 6.45 -13.72 -13.82
N TYR A 84 7.35 -14.27 -14.60
CA TYR A 84 8.09 -15.51 -14.27
C TYR A 84 9.51 -15.24 -13.78
N ASN A 85 9.98 -14.00 -13.78
CA ASN A 85 11.28 -13.63 -13.23
C ASN A 85 11.29 -13.79 -11.71
N ARG A 86 12.46 -13.97 -11.12
CA ARG A 86 12.61 -13.95 -9.66
C ARG A 86 12.40 -12.54 -9.13
N ALA A 87 11.76 -12.42 -7.98
CA ALA A 87 11.55 -11.12 -7.35
C ALA A 87 12.88 -10.44 -6.93
N SER A 88 13.96 -11.22 -6.74
CA SER A 88 15.32 -10.69 -6.51
C SER A 88 15.80 -9.77 -7.63
N ASP A 89 15.45 -10.10 -8.88
CA ASP A 89 16.03 -9.52 -10.09
C ASP A 89 15.35 -8.19 -10.50
N LEU A 90 14.33 -7.78 -9.75
CA LEU A 90 13.56 -6.58 -10.00
C LEU A 90 14.21 -5.32 -9.41
N SER A 91 13.98 -4.17 -10.06
CA SER A 91 14.26 -2.84 -9.49
C SER A 91 13.37 -2.54 -8.26
N GLY A 92 13.71 -1.51 -7.47
CA GLY A 92 12.92 -1.09 -6.31
C GLY A 92 11.47 -0.74 -6.68
N GLY A 93 11.25 0.06 -7.73
CA GLY A 93 9.92 0.41 -8.21
C GLY A 93 9.14 -0.78 -8.75
N GLN A 94 9.79 -1.76 -9.39
CA GLN A 94 9.16 -3.01 -9.81
C GLN A 94 8.74 -3.86 -8.60
N LYS A 95 9.62 -4.01 -7.59
CA LYS A 95 9.32 -4.71 -6.34
C LYS A 95 8.11 -4.10 -5.63
N GLN A 96 8.04 -2.77 -5.60
CA GLN A 96 6.89 -2.08 -5.00
C GLN A 96 5.59 -2.38 -5.75
N ARG A 97 5.62 -2.37 -7.09
CA ARG A 97 4.45 -2.75 -7.91
C ARG A 97 4.01 -4.19 -7.67
N VAL A 98 4.93 -5.13 -7.47
CA VAL A 98 4.59 -6.51 -7.06
C VAL A 98 3.91 -6.54 -5.69
N GLY A 99 4.39 -5.74 -4.72
CA GLY A 99 3.76 -5.59 -3.41
C GLY A 99 2.33 -5.06 -3.50
N ILE A 100 2.09 -4.09 -4.38
CA ILE A 100 0.76 -3.55 -4.69
C ILE A 100 -0.14 -4.64 -5.31
N ALA A 101 0.37 -5.35 -6.33
CA ALA A 101 -0.37 -6.45 -6.98
C ALA A 101 -0.80 -7.51 -5.96
N ARG A 102 0.11 -7.94 -5.09
CA ARG A 102 -0.18 -8.91 -4.03
C ARG A 102 -1.27 -8.42 -3.07
N ALA A 103 -1.20 -7.15 -2.64
CA ALA A 103 -2.19 -6.57 -1.74
C ALA A 103 -3.59 -6.49 -2.42
N ILE A 104 -3.64 -6.12 -3.70
CA ILE A 104 -4.88 -6.05 -4.49
C ILE A 104 -5.42 -7.44 -4.79
N MET A 105 -4.56 -8.42 -5.07
CA MET A 105 -4.95 -9.82 -5.31
C MET A 105 -5.75 -10.42 -4.15
N GLN A 106 -5.55 -9.91 -2.94
CA GLN A 106 -6.33 -10.29 -1.76
C GLN A 106 -7.81 -9.87 -1.86
N GLY A 107 -8.19 -8.93 -2.72
CA GLY A 107 -9.54 -8.37 -2.82
C GLY A 107 -9.95 -7.54 -1.60
N PRO A 108 -9.11 -6.60 -1.13
CA PRO A 108 -9.34 -5.87 0.09
C PRO A 108 -10.44 -4.81 -0.06
N LYS A 109 -11.05 -4.40 1.06
CA LYS A 109 -11.90 -3.20 1.19
C LYS A 109 -11.11 -1.98 1.62
N LEU A 110 -9.98 -2.21 2.29
CA LEU A 110 -9.07 -1.20 2.80
C LEU A 110 -7.62 -1.60 2.46
N LEU A 111 -6.85 -0.66 1.90
CA LEU A 111 -5.40 -0.74 1.80
C LEU A 111 -4.75 0.12 2.87
N LEU A 112 -3.81 -0.45 3.59
CA LEU A 112 -2.90 0.26 4.48
C LEU A 112 -1.53 0.30 3.80
N CYS A 113 -1.00 1.49 3.56
CA CYS A 113 0.28 1.68 2.89
C CYS A 113 1.25 2.36 3.86
N ASP A 114 2.27 1.64 4.26
CA ASP A 114 3.30 2.14 5.15
C ASP A 114 4.51 2.60 4.33
N GLU A 115 4.64 3.91 4.17
CA GLU A 115 5.69 4.59 3.42
C GLU A 115 5.97 3.97 2.03
N PRO A 116 4.97 3.86 1.15
CA PRO A 116 5.08 3.07 -0.08
C PRO A 116 6.09 3.62 -1.10
N ILE A 117 6.66 4.80 -0.85
CA ILE A 117 7.59 5.51 -1.75
C ILE A 117 8.92 5.92 -1.10
N ALA A 118 9.15 5.58 0.18
CA ALA A 118 10.30 6.09 0.95
C ALA A 118 11.69 5.75 0.36
N SER A 119 11.80 4.64 -0.37
CA SER A 119 13.07 4.16 -0.93
C SER A 119 13.15 4.30 -2.45
N LEU A 120 12.33 5.16 -3.04
CA LEU A 120 12.22 5.33 -4.49
C LEU A 120 12.66 6.73 -4.92
N ASP A 121 13.19 6.81 -6.14
CA ASP A 121 13.43 8.09 -6.79
C ASP A 121 12.13 8.85 -7.08
N PRO A 122 12.16 10.17 -7.32
CA PRO A 122 10.95 10.98 -7.50
C PRO A 122 10.05 10.52 -8.65
N SER A 123 10.63 10.02 -9.75
CA SER A 123 9.88 9.54 -10.91
C SER A 123 9.15 8.24 -10.60
N SER A 124 9.84 7.30 -9.95
CA SER A 124 9.25 6.04 -9.48
C SER A 124 8.20 6.29 -8.41
N SER A 125 8.44 7.22 -7.48
CA SER A 125 7.49 7.63 -6.43
C SER A 125 6.18 8.13 -7.03
N LYS A 126 6.26 9.03 -8.02
CA LYS A 126 5.09 9.51 -8.75
C LYS A 126 4.33 8.37 -9.42
N THR A 127 5.03 7.49 -10.11
CA THR A 127 4.43 6.31 -10.77
C THR A 127 3.68 5.42 -9.78
N ILE A 128 4.27 5.14 -8.62
CA ILE A 128 3.63 4.32 -7.57
C ILE A 128 2.37 5.00 -7.02
N MET A 129 2.42 6.30 -6.74
CA MET A 129 1.26 7.03 -6.22
C MET A 129 0.12 7.13 -7.25
N ASP A 130 0.44 7.36 -8.53
CA ASP A 130 -0.53 7.36 -9.62
C ASP A 130 -1.18 5.97 -9.78
N LEU A 131 -0.41 4.89 -9.69
CA LEU A 131 -0.92 3.52 -9.72
C LEU A 131 -1.82 3.22 -8.52
N LEU A 132 -1.42 3.56 -7.31
CA LEU A 132 -2.24 3.38 -6.10
C LEU A 132 -3.58 4.12 -6.24
N ARG A 133 -3.55 5.38 -6.68
CA ARG A 133 -4.76 6.19 -6.89
C ARG A 133 -5.68 5.58 -7.96
N SER A 134 -5.13 5.13 -9.07
CA SER A 134 -5.87 4.49 -10.16
C SER A 134 -6.51 3.18 -9.70
N MET A 135 -5.72 2.30 -9.10
CA MET A 135 -6.14 0.97 -8.66
C MET A 135 -7.23 1.03 -7.57
N THR A 136 -7.06 1.93 -6.59
CA THR A 136 -8.03 2.07 -5.49
C THR A 136 -9.35 2.66 -5.97
N ARG A 137 -9.31 3.67 -6.86
CA ARG A 137 -10.51 4.25 -7.46
C ARG A 137 -11.26 3.24 -8.33
N LYS A 138 -10.57 2.58 -9.25
CA LYS A 138 -11.16 1.59 -10.17
C LYS A 138 -11.87 0.45 -9.42
N ARG A 139 -11.36 0.07 -8.24
CA ARG A 139 -11.86 -1.05 -7.44
C ARG A 139 -12.69 -0.64 -6.22
N ASN A 140 -12.91 0.67 -6.04
CA ASN A 140 -13.62 1.24 -4.89
C ASN A 140 -13.03 0.75 -3.55
N ILE A 141 -11.70 0.83 -3.41
CA ILE A 141 -10.96 0.43 -2.21
C ILE A 141 -10.60 1.69 -1.42
N ALA A 142 -10.94 1.74 -0.13
CA ALA A 142 -10.44 2.78 0.77
C ALA A 142 -8.91 2.61 0.95
N CYS A 143 -8.17 3.73 1.01
CA CYS A 143 -6.71 3.68 1.12
C CYS A 143 -6.24 4.65 2.20
N ILE A 144 -5.47 4.16 3.15
CA ILE A 144 -4.76 4.96 4.15
C ILE A 144 -3.28 4.82 3.85
N VAL A 145 -2.61 5.96 3.66
CA VAL A 145 -1.19 6.01 3.32
C VAL A 145 -0.45 6.81 4.39
N ASN A 146 0.56 6.20 5.00
CA ASN A 146 1.52 6.90 5.84
C ASN A 146 2.58 7.54 4.94
N LEU A 147 2.78 8.85 5.07
CA LEU A 147 3.70 9.64 4.25
C LEU A 147 4.45 10.64 5.12
N HIS A 148 5.73 10.86 4.79
CA HIS A 148 6.51 11.97 5.36
C HIS A 148 6.59 13.17 4.43
N GLN A 149 6.30 13.01 3.14
CA GLN A 149 6.40 14.03 2.11
C GLN A 149 5.09 14.83 2.04
N LEU A 150 5.15 16.10 2.43
CA LEU A 150 4.00 16.99 2.47
C LEU A 150 3.38 17.23 1.09
N ASP A 151 4.21 17.46 0.08
CA ASP A 151 3.80 17.69 -1.31
C ASP A 151 3.01 16.52 -1.89
N VAL A 152 3.47 15.29 -1.63
CA VAL A 152 2.77 14.07 -2.03
C VAL A 152 1.44 13.94 -1.28
N ALA A 153 1.42 14.20 0.03
CA ALA A 153 0.19 14.16 0.82
C ALA A 153 -0.84 15.17 0.29
N LEU A 154 -0.44 16.40 -0.01
CA LEU A 154 -1.31 17.45 -0.56
C LEU A 154 -1.84 17.08 -1.95
N GLN A 155 -1.04 16.43 -2.79
CA GLN A 155 -1.40 16.11 -4.16
C GLN A 155 -2.34 14.91 -4.28
N TYR A 156 -2.16 13.88 -3.44
CA TYR A 156 -2.83 12.59 -3.63
C TYR A 156 -3.96 12.31 -2.65
N SER A 157 -3.99 12.94 -1.48
CA SER A 157 -5.01 12.67 -0.47
C SER A 157 -6.31 13.42 -0.71
N THR A 158 -7.41 12.85 -0.22
CA THR A 158 -8.72 13.51 -0.11
C THR A 158 -8.98 14.01 1.31
N ARG A 159 -8.28 13.45 2.29
CA ARG A 159 -8.31 13.80 3.71
C ARG A 159 -6.93 13.57 4.29
N ILE A 160 -6.45 14.49 5.09
CA ILE A 160 -5.18 14.39 5.80
C ILE A 160 -5.48 14.29 7.30
N ILE A 161 -4.77 13.37 7.96
CA ILE A 161 -4.72 13.29 9.42
C ILE A 161 -3.29 13.62 9.83
N GLY A 162 -3.10 14.79 10.44
CA GLY A 162 -1.80 15.25 10.93
C GLY A 162 -1.58 14.80 12.37
N LEU A 163 -0.44 14.13 12.60
CA LEU A 163 -0.05 13.64 13.92
C LEU A 163 1.17 14.39 14.42
N SER A 164 1.15 14.81 15.68
CA SER A 164 2.30 15.39 16.36
C SER A 164 2.34 14.91 17.81
N LYS A 165 3.48 14.40 18.26
CA LYS A 165 3.71 13.91 19.65
C LYS A 165 2.65 12.94 20.15
N GLY A 166 2.09 12.12 19.25
CA GLY A 166 1.07 11.12 19.58
C GLY A 166 -0.37 11.64 19.61
N GLU A 167 -0.59 12.91 19.26
CA GLU A 167 -1.91 13.54 19.20
C GLU A 167 -2.29 13.89 17.76
N ILE A 168 -3.60 13.83 17.45
CA ILE A 168 -4.14 14.33 16.19
C ILE A 168 -4.21 15.87 16.29
N VAL A 169 -3.42 16.55 15.48
CA VAL A 169 -3.37 18.03 15.44
C VAL A 169 -4.09 18.59 14.22
N PHE A 170 -4.41 17.74 13.25
CA PHE A 170 -5.19 18.09 12.06
C PHE A 170 -6.01 16.90 11.57
N ASP A 171 -7.23 17.16 11.13
CA ASP A 171 -8.10 16.19 10.46
C ASP A 171 -9.03 16.93 9.51
N GLY A 172 -8.71 16.91 8.22
CA GLY A 172 -9.47 17.66 7.21
C GLY A 172 -8.96 17.47 5.78
N PRO A 173 -9.59 18.15 4.81
CA PRO A 173 -9.15 18.13 3.42
C PRO A 173 -7.83 18.90 3.25
N PRO A 174 -6.99 18.54 2.25
CA PRO A 174 -5.68 19.17 2.03
C PRO A 174 -5.68 20.70 1.94
N GLN A 175 -6.77 21.26 1.43
CA GLN A 175 -6.94 22.71 1.23
C GLN A 175 -7.06 23.50 2.53
N GLN A 176 -7.39 22.85 3.64
CA GLN A 176 -7.52 23.44 4.96
C GLN A 176 -6.25 23.33 5.81
N LEU A 177 -5.20 22.67 5.28
CA LEU A 177 -3.93 22.52 5.98
C LEU A 177 -3.11 23.80 5.86
N ASP A 178 -3.09 24.60 6.92
CA ASP A 178 -2.36 25.86 7.00
C ASP A 178 -0.90 25.68 7.46
N ASP A 179 -0.12 26.75 7.30
CA ASP A 179 1.31 26.72 7.60
C ASP A 179 1.59 26.56 9.11
N GLU A 180 0.71 27.07 9.98
CA GLU A 180 0.84 26.88 11.43
C GLU A 180 0.68 25.41 11.81
N THR A 181 -0.30 24.74 11.24
CA THR A 181 -0.54 23.30 11.43
C THR A 181 0.62 22.47 10.86
N ILE A 182 1.14 22.83 9.67
CA ILE A 182 2.32 22.19 9.09
C ILE A 182 3.51 22.29 10.04
N GLN A 183 3.76 23.49 10.60
CA GLN A 183 4.84 23.68 11.56
C GLN A 183 4.64 22.86 12.85
N ARG A 184 3.42 22.67 13.31
CA ARG A 184 3.10 21.80 14.46
C ARG A 184 3.35 20.33 14.18
N ILE A 185 3.09 19.87 12.94
CA ILE A 185 3.29 18.47 12.54
C ILE A 185 4.78 18.17 12.36
N TYR A 186 5.49 19.01 11.59
CA TYR A 186 6.85 18.73 11.13
C TYR A 186 7.94 19.45 11.95
N GLY A 187 7.60 20.42 12.78
CA GLY A 187 8.57 21.22 13.55
C GLY A 187 9.34 22.26 12.69
N THR A 188 8.97 22.44 11.42
CA THR A 188 9.61 23.35 10.46
C THR A 188 8.59 23.98 9.52
N THR A 189 8.99 25.04 8.80
CA THR A 189 8.11 25.75 7.87
C THR A 189 7.89 24.96 6.57
N ARG A 190 6.78 25.24 5.88
CA ARG A 190 6.44 24.67 4.59
C ARG A 190 7.55 24.87 3.54
N GLU A 191 8.15 26.07 3.53
CA GLU A 191 9.24 26.42 2.61
C GLU A 191 10.44 25.49 2.79
N ASN A 192 10.86 25.25 4.02
CA ASN A 192 11.98 24.34 4.33
C ASN A 192 11.69 22.89 3.95
N LEU A 193 10.44 22.43 4.08
CA LEU A 193 10.04 21.08 3.65
C LEU A 193 10.11 20.92 2.13
N MET A 194 9.76 21.96 1.37
CA MET A 194 9.80 21.95 -0.09
C MET A 194 11.22 22.14 -0.65
N LEU A 195 12.10 22.83 0.07
CA LEU A 195 13.49 23.04 -0.32
C LEU A 195 14.38 21.83 0.00
N GLY A 196 14.12 21.12 1.10
CA GLY A 196 14.87 19.93 1.51
C GLY A 196 14.74 18.73 0.55
N GLY A 197 13.80 18.75 -0.38
CA GLY A 197 13.69 17.77 -1.47
C GLY A 197 14.68 18.01 -2.61
N LYS A 198 15.46 19.10 -2.62
CA LYS A 198 16.42 19.44 -3.69
C LYS A 198 17.89 19.13 -3.35
N ASP A 199 18.20 18.86 -2.09
CA ASP A 199 19.60 18.69 -1.63
C ASP A 199 20.08 17.22 -1.58
N HIS A 200 19.31 16.27 -2.11
CA HIS A 200 19.69 14.85 -2.23
C HIS A 200 19.61 14.35 -3.68
N ALA A 201 20.03 15.17 -4.65
CA ALA A 201 20.23 14.75 -6.03
C ALA A 201 21.72 14.70 -6.35
#